data_e1c13d7033272293ee953c874374468d
#
_entry.id   e1c13d7033272293ee953c874374468d
#
_cell.length_a   1.000
_cell.length_b   1.000
_cell.length_c   1.000
_cell.angle_alpha   90.00
_cell.angle_beta   90.00
_cell.angle_gamma   90.00
#
_symmetry.space_group_name_H-M   'P 1'
#
loop_
_entity.id
_entity.type
_entity.pdbx_description
1 polymer ?
#
loop_
_entity_poly.entity_id
_entity_poly.type
_entity_poly.pdbx_seq_one_letter_code
_entity_poly.pdbx_strand_id
1 'polypeptide(L)'
;MASFHAPPFRPMNVFVLLSLAMTSLIYLLYLSLQRFRFGQTVHYRRRMPAMPLRAARNNKKPAWVVHEVIRLKAFQPHAGSITLAHTFNRLHGVAQQTTVSKSFVAYTVRSNLLSIARLRHAAKHAKPRSVARNAVWGIDMTGKTDTAGRLHMIFGVMDHGTRRVLSLNALANKSSWFLLGHLCMAIGRHGKPRAIRSDNESVFTSRVFRAALRCLRIGHQRIDPGCPWMNGRIERFFGTLKQSLNRLAVDGSSQLQASLDVFRDWYCCVRPHANLEGATPMEAWNGIDPFRLRPVSVEWVDAWDGLLCGYRIRRE
;
A
#
# COMPACT_ATOMS: atom_id res chain seq x y z
N MET A 1 31.74 63.99 -20.66
CA MET A 1 31.98 62.68 -21.34
C MET A 1 32.08 61.62 -20.26
N ALA A 2 30.98 60.87 -20.04
CA ALA A 2 30.98 59.79 -19.07
C ALA A 2 31.00 58.48 -19.84
N SER A 3 32.07 57.73 -19.70
CA SER A 3 32.29 56.40 -20.34
C SER A 3 31.54 55.33 -19.55
N PHE A 4 30.52 54.74 -20.17
CA PHE A 4 29.85 53.54 -19.66
C PHE A 4 30.76 52.30 -19.88
N HIS A 5 31.25 51.72 -18.78
CA HIS A 5 31.88 50.41 -18.80
C HIS A 5 30.79 49.35 -18.63
N ALA A 6 30.58 48.51 -19.63
CA ALA A 6 29.76 47.31 -19.54
C ALA A 6 30.45 46.24 -18.66
N PRO A 7 29.73 45.53 -17.79
CA PRO A 7 30.33 44.51 -16.95
C PRO A 7 30.76 43.28 -17.78
N PRO A 8 31.83 42.57 -17.39
CA PRO A 8 32.33 41.43 -18.12
C PRO A 8 31.36 40.25 -18.07
N PHE A 9 31.12 39.67 -19.22
CA PHE A 9 30.40 38.40 -19.41
C PHE A 9 31.04 37.28 -18.57
N ARG A 10 30.40 36.79 -17.53
CA ARG A 10 30.84 35.57 -16.84
C ARG A 10 30.38 34.37 -17.66
N PRO A 11 31.29 33.44 -18.02
CA PRO A 11 30.87 32.21 -18.71
C PRO A 11 29.95 31.39 -17.81
N MET A 12 28.79 31.04 -18.31
CA MET A 12 27.82 30.21 -17.60
C MET A 12 28.40 28.81 -17.38
N ASN A 13 28.35 28.32 -16.16
CA ASN A 13 28.93 27.06 -15.74
C ASN A 13 28.33 25.89 -16.56
N VAL A 14 29.15 25.03 -17.12
CA VAL A 14 28.79 23.90 -17.99
C VAL A 14 27.72 23.00 -17.33
N PHE A 15 27.75 22.90 -15.99
CA PHE A 15 26.72 22.18 -15.22
C PHE A 15 25.33 22.82 -15.30
N VAL A 16 25.25 24.14 -15.39
CA VAL A 16 23.96 24.87 -15.54
C VAL A 16 23.41 24.66 -16.94
N LEU A 17 24.26 24.66 -17.95
CA LEU A 17 23.86 24.37 -19.36
C LEU A 17 23.38 22.93 -19.53
N LEU A 18 24.08 21.95 -18.93
CA LEU A 18 23.66 20.56 -18.92
C LEU A 18 22.34 20.35 -18.16
N SER A 19 22.16 21.03 -17.05
CA SER A 19 20.91 20.99 -16.28
C SER A 19 19.73 21.55 -17.08
N LEU A 20 19.90 22.70 -17.75
CA LEU A 20 18.90 23.30 -18.63
C LEU A 20 18.60 22.45 -19.87
N ALA A 21 19.61 21.80 -20.45
CA ALA A 21 19.41 20.89 -21.58
C ALA A 21 18.62 19.63 -21.16
N MET A 22 18.93 19.07 -19.99
CA MET A 22 18.21 17.93 -19.44
C MET A 22 16.76 18.26 -19.10
N THR A 23 16.50 19.43 -18.49
CA THR A 23 15.12 19.87 -18.20
C THR A 23 14.33 20.15 -19.47
N SER A 24 14.95 20.72 -20.50
CA SER A 24 14.33 20.95 -21.82
C SER A 24 14.00 19.62 -22.53
N LEU A 25 14.88 18.64 -22.47
CA LEU A 25 14.66 17.32 -23.06
C LEU A 25 13.51 16.58 -22.35
N ILE A 26 13.45 16.66 -21.02
CA ILE A 26 12.37 16.08 -20.22
C ILE A 26 11.04 16.79 -20.54
N TYR A 27 11.04 18.10 -20.71
CA TYR A 27 9.85 18.87 -21.09
C TYR A 27 9.36 18.55 -22.52
N LEU A 28 10.27 18.39 -23.48
CA LEU A 28 9.94 17.97 -24.84
C LEU A 28 9.38 16.54 -24.89
N LEU A 29 9.96 15.61 -24.10
CA LEU A 29 9.41 14.27 -23.92
C LEU A 29 8.01 14.30 -23.26
N TYR A 30 7.80 15.18 -22.29
CA TYR A 30 6.49 15.40 -21.69
C TYR A 30 5.47 15.92 -22.69
N LEU A 31 5.84 16.91 -23.52
CA LEU A 31 4.95 17.46 -24.55
C LEU A 31 4.66 16.45 -25.68
N SER A 32 5.62 15.63 -26.06
CA SER A 32 5.40 14.57 -27.06
C SER A 32 4.46 13.48 -26.53
N LEU A 33 4.56 13.13 -25.26
CA LEU A 33 3.64 12.20 -24.58
C LEU A 33 2.22 12.79 -24.42
N GLN A 34 2.11 14.11 -24.24
CA GLN A 34 0.82 14.81 -24.22
C GLN A 34 0.16 14.82 -25.62
N ARG A 35 0.91 15.03 -26.72
CA ARG A 35 0.39 14.96 -28.09
C ARG A 35 -0.13 13.57 -28.47
N PHE A 36 0.47 12.49 -27.93
CA PHE A 36 -0.06 11.13 -28.08
C PHE A 36 -1.37 10.90 -27.32
N ARG A 37 -1.70 11.73 -26.33
CA ARG A 37 -2.92 11.61 -25.52
C ARG A 37 -4.18 12.17 -26.20
N PHE A 38 -4.04 13.08 -27.16
CA PHE A 38 -5.20 13.73 -27.79
C PHE A 38 -5.63 13.09 -29.12
N GLY A 39 -4.97 12.02 -29.58
CA GLY A 39 -5.22 11.41 -30.88
C GLY A 39 -6.15 10.19 -30.91
N GLN A 40 -6.63 9.69 -29.79
CA GLN A 40 -7.51 8.51 -29.75
C GLN A 40 -8.69 8.71 -28.81
N THR A 41 -9.70 9.47 -29.27
CA THR A 41 -11.07 9.27 -28.81
C THR A 41 -11.59 7.99 -29.45
N VAL A 42 -11.30 6.86 -28.82
CA VAL A 42 -11.96 5.59 -29.17
C VAL A 42 -13.42 5.71 -28.74
N HIS A 43 -14.30 6.05 -29.67
CA HIS A 43 -15.74 5.87 -29.49
C HIS A 43 -16.01 4.37 -29.32
N TYR A 44 -16.04 3.91 -28.08
CA TYR A 44 -16.49 2.58 -27.72
C TYR A 44 -18.02 2.53 -27.88
N ARG A 45 -18.51 2.43 -29.13
CA ARG A 45 -19.88 2.01 -29.41
C ARG A 45 -19.97 0.54 -28.98
N ARG A 46 -20.36 0.31 -27.71
CA ARG A 46 -20.74 -1.00 -27.23
C ARG A 46 -21.96 -1.47 -28.02
N ARG A 47 -21.76 -2.26 -29.05
CA ARG A 47 -22.79 -3.21 -29.46
C ARG A 47 -22.92 -4.21 -28.33
N MET A 48 -23.99 -4.09 -27.55
CA MET A 48 -24.41 -5.15 -26.67
C MET A 48 -24.62 -6.40 -27.55
N PRO A 49 -23.91 -7.51 -27.32
CA PRO A 49 -24.27 -8.75 -27.98
C PRO A 49 -25.71 -9.06 -27.60
N ALA A 50 -26.53 -9.44 -28.59
CA ALA A 50 -27.90 -9.86 -28.38
C ALA A 50 -27.91 -10.91 -27.29
N MET A 51 -28.72 -10.71 -26.26
CA MET A 51 -28.90 -11.71 -25.18
C MET A 51 -29.36 -13.03 -25.84
N PRO A 52 -28.66 -14.14 -25.64
CA PRO A 52 -29.15 -15.42 -26.12
C PRO A 52 -30.50 -15.70 -25.47
N LEU A 53 -31.47 -16.04 -26.31
CA LEU A 53 -32.81 -16.45 -25.93
C LEU A 53 -32.75 -17.49 -24.78
N ARG A 54 -33.62 -17.30 -23.81
CA ARG A 54 -33.86 -18.12 -22.62
C ARG A 54 -33.65 -19.61 -22.91
N ALA A 55 -32.50 -20.16 -22.55
CA ALA A 55 -32.32 -21.61 -22.47
C ALA A 55 -33.18 -22.17 -21.31
N ALA A 56 -33.79 -23.31 -21.57
CA ALA A 56 -34.80 -23.95 -20.75
C ALA A 56 -34.44 -24.02 -19.25
N ARG A 57 -35.44 -23.88 -18.41
CA ARG A 57 -35.44 -23.68 -16.95
C ARG A 57 -34.90 -24.82 -16.07
N ASN A 58 -34.21 -25.84 -16.60
CA ASN A 58 -33.87 -27.06 -15.84
C ASN A 58 -32.38 -27.35 -15.64
N ASN A 59 -31.45 -26.49 -16.02
CA ASN A 59 -30.05 -26.74 -15.71
C ASN A 59 -29.69 -26.16 -14.34
N LYS A 60 -29.59 -27.03 -13.33
CA LYS A 60 -28.96 -26.69 -12.05
C LYS A 60 -27.58 -26.10 -12.34
N LYS A 61 -27.28 -24.91 -11.81
CA LYS A 61 -25.95 -24.32 -11.97
C LYS A 61 -24.90 -25.25 -11.38
N PRO A 62 -23.71 -25.37 -12.01
CA PRO A 62 -22.62 -26.21 -11.51
C PRO A 62 -22.26 -25.83 -10.06
N ALA A 63 -21.78 -26.80 -9.30
CA ALA A 63 -21.44 -26.60 -7.88
C ALA A 63 -20.43 -25.47 -7.64
N TRP A 64 -19.48 -25.28 -8.55
CA TRP A 64 -18.51 -24.19 -8.45
C TRP A 64 -19.15 -22.81 -8.47
N VAL A 65 -20.28 -22.62 -9.18
CA VAL A 65 -20.99 -21.34 -9.22
C VAL A 65 -21.57 -21.00 -7.83
N VAL A 66 -22.12 -22.02 -7.16
CA VAL A 66 -22.63 -21.87 -5.78
C VAL A 66 -21.48 -21.53 -4.83
N HIS A 67 -20.35 -22.25 -4.93
CA HIS A 67 -19.16 -22.00 -4.11
C HIS A 67 -18.60 -20.60 -4.34
N GLU A 68 -18.56 -20.13 -5.59
CA GLU A 68 -18.06 -18.80 -5.92
C GLU A 68 -19.00 -17.69 -5.38
N VAL A 69 -20.31 -17.87 -5.45
CA VAL A 69 -21.25 -16.91 -4.83
C VAL A 69 -21.08 -16.87 -3.31
N ILE A 70 -20.89 -18.03 -2.66
CA ILE A 70 -20.59 -18.13 -1.23
C ILE A 70 -19.29 -17.39 -0.91
N ARG A 71 -18.23 -17.61 -1.71
CA ARG A 71 -16.95 -16.95 -1.58
C ARG A 71 -17.08 -15.42 -1.71
N LEU A 72 -17.71 -14.96 -2.78
CA LEU A 72 -17.92 -13.52 -3.01
C LEU A 72 -18.70 -12.88 -1.84
N LYS A 73 -19.75 -13.54 -1.32
CA LYS A 73 -20.49 -13.01 -0.17
C LYS A 73 -19.69 -13.04 1.13
N ALA A 74 -18.84 -14.05 1.34
CA ALA A 74 -17.96 -14.11 2.50
C ALA A 74 -16.97 -12.93 2.51
N PHE A 75 -16.40 -12.60 1.36
CA PHE A 75 -15.40 -11.55 1.21
C PHE A 75 -15.98 -10.15 0.98
N GLN A 76 -17.24 -10.04 0.57
CA GLN A 76 -17.97 -8.79 0.39
C GLN A 76 -19.24 -8.75 1.27
N PRO A 77 -19.08 -8.67 2.61
CA PRO A 77 -20.21 -8.84 3.55
C PRO A 77 -21.31 -7.80 3.37
N HIS A 78 -20.96 -6.59 2.95
CA HIS A 78 -21.91 -5.48 2.77
C HIS A 78 -22.50 -5.43 1.35
N ALA A 79 -21.99 -6.22 0.39
CA ALA A 79 -22.52 -6.23 -0.97
C ALA A 79 -23.90 -6.88 -1.02
N GLY A 80 -24.85 -6.19 -1.67
CA GLY A 80 -26.18 -6.71 -1.96
C GLY A 80 -26.17 -7.76 -3.07
N SER A 81 -27.24 -8.54 -3.20
CA SER A 81 -27.33 -9.63 -4.18
C SER A 81 -27.17 -9.17 -5.63
N ILE A 82 -27.59 -7.95 -5.96
CA ILE A 82 -27.43 -7.39 -7.32
C ILE A 82 -25.96 -7.08 -7.60
N THR A 83 -25.25 -6.48 -6.64
CA THR A 83 -23.82 -6.18 -6.75
C THR A 83 -22.99 -7.45 -6.91
N LEU A 84 -23.30 -8.48 -6.11
CA LEU A 84 -22.64 -9.79 -6.21
C LEU A 84 -22.92 -10.47 -7.56
N ALA A 85 -24.13 -10.38 -8.09
CA ALA A 85 -24.46 -10.92 -9.41
C ALA A 85 -23.64 -10.21 -10.51
N HIS A 86 -23.55 -8.89 -10.47
CA HIS A 86 -22.72 -8.13 -11.40
C HIS A 86 -21.23 -8.47 -11.26
N THR A 87 -20.73 -8.60 -10.03
CA THR A 87 -19.34 -8.99 -9.76
C THR A 87 -19.05 -10.36 -10.34
N PHE A 88 -19.91 -11.36 -10.06
CA PHE A 88 -19.78 -12.70 -10.62
C PHE A 88 -19.76 -12.68 -12.16
N ASN A 89 -20.74 -12.01 -12.77
CA ASN A 89 -20.89 -11.96 -14.23
C ASN A 89 -19.71 -11.26 -14.92
N ARG A 90 -19.11 -10.26 -14.27
CA ARG A 90 -17.89 -9.60 -14.77
C ARG A 90 -16.65 -10.48 -14.69
N LEU A 91 -16.57 -11.34 -13.68
CA LEU A 91 -15.43 -12.25 -13.49
C LEU A 91 -15.53 -13.48 -14.39
N HIS A 92 -16.73 -14.05 -14.54
CA HIS A 92 -16.92 -15.39 -15.11
C HIS A 92 -17.76 -15.42 -16.39
N GLY A 93 -18.46 -14.31 -16.70
CA GLY A 93 -19.41 -14.27 -17.82
C GLY A 93 -18.78 -14.55 -19.18
N VAL A 94 -17.61 -14.01 -19.45
CA VAL A 94 -16.88 -14.20 -20.70
C VAL A 94 -16.01 -15.47 -20.66
N ALA A 95 -15.21 -15.62 -19.59
CA ALA A 95 -14.24 -16.70 -19.50
C ALA A 95 -14.86 -18.09 -19.33
N GLN A 96 -15.99 -18.19 -18.64
CA GLN A 96 -16.65 -19.47 -18.34
C GLN A 96 -18.06 -19.55 -18.89
N GLN A 97 -18.47 -18.58 -19.72
CA GLN A 97 -19.79 -18.49 -20.35
C GLN A 97 -20.95 -18.70 -19.38
N THR A 98 -20.76 -18.34 -18.12
CA THR A 98 -21.71 -18.59 -17.04
C THR A 98 -22.06 -17.29 -16.34
N THR A 99 -23.38 -16.99 -16.25
CA THR A 99 -23.90 -15.82 -15.56
C THR A 99 -24.87 -16.21 -14.46
N VAL A 100 -25.05 -15.35 -13.47
CA VAL A 100 -26.01 -15.53 -12.39
C VAL A 100 -26.99 -14.35 -12.30
N SER A 101 -28.22 -14.62 -11.90
CA SER A 101 -29.23 -13.57 -11.64
C SER A 101 -29.18 -13.13 -10.18
N LYS A 102 -29.73 -11.94 -9.90
CA LYS A 102 -29.97 -11.46 -8.54
C LYS A 102 -30.72 -12.48 -7.67
N SER A 103 -31.76 -13.11 -8.24
CA SER A 103 -32.61 -14.09 -7.51
C SER A 103 -31.82 -15.35 -7.15
N PHE A 104 -30.98 -15.86 -8.07
CA PHE A 104 -30.09 -16.99 -7.81
C PHE A 104 -29.10 -16.66 -6.69
N VAL A 105 -28.45 -15.51 -6.75
CA VAL A 105 -27.51 -15.07 -5.71
C VAL A 105 -28.22 -14.92 -4.36
N ALA A 106 -29.41 -14.28 -4.32
CA ALA A 106 -30.18 -14.10 -3.10
C ALA A 106 -30.59 -15.45 -2.47
N TYR A 107 -31.03 -16.41 -3.29
CA TYR A 107 -31.34 -17.76 -2.85
C TYR A 107 -30.11 -18.48 -2.31
N THR A 108 -29.02 -18.50 -3.08
CA THR A 108 -27.76 -19.14 -2.69
C THR A 108 -27.22 -18.59 -1.37
N VAL A 109 -27.26 -17.27 -1.19
CA VAL A 109 -26.80 -16.63 0.06
C VAL A 109 -27.66 -17.06 1.24
N ARG A 110 -29.00 -17.04 1.12
CA ARG A 110 -29.93 -17.45 2.20
C ARG A 110 -29.76 -18.91 2.59
N SER A 111 -29.60 -19.78 1.59
CA SER A 111 -29.46 -21.24 1.81
C SER A 111 -28.08 -21.63 2.38
N ASN A 112 -27.08 -20.72 2.36
CA ASN A 112 -25.70 -21.06 2.74
C ASN A 112 -25.11 -20.10 3.79
N LEU A 113 -25.94 -19.50 4.64
CA LEU A 113 -25.49 -18.52 5.65
C LEU A 113 -24.38 -19.07 6.55
N LEU A 114 -24.52 -20.32 7.00
CA LEU A 114 -23.52 -20.96 7.86
C LEU A 114 -22.18 -21.16 7.14
N SER A 115 -22.20 -21.59 5.88
CA SER A 115 -20.99 -21.74 5.06
C SER A 115 -20.28 -20.41 4.82
N ILE A 116 -21.05 -19.36 4.56
CA ILE A 116 -20.55 -17.99 4.41
C ILE A 116 -19.91 -17.50 5.72
N ALA A 117 -20.59 -17.73 6.86
CA ALA A 117 -20.06 -17.34 8.17
C ALA A 117 -18.77 -18.09 8.52
N ARG A 118 -18.73 -19.42 8.28
CA ARG A 118 -17.53 -20.25 8.48
C ARG A 118 -16.35 -19.77 7.62
N LEU A 119 -16.59 -19.52 6.33
CA LEU A 119 -15.55 -19.06 5.41
C LEU A 119 -15.02 -17.66 5.82
N ARG A 120 -15.92 -16.77 6.22
CA ARG A 120 -15.57 -15.45 6.73
C ARG A 120 -14.74 -15.54 8.02
N HIS A 121 -15.17 -16.38 8.95
CA HIS A 121 -14.45 -16.63 10.20
C HIS A 121 -13.05 -17.18 9.91
N ALA A 122 -12.94 -18.22 9.07
CA ALA A 122 -11.68 -18.81 8.67
C ALA A 122 -10.74 -17.80 8.00
N ALA A 123 -11.27 -16.95 7.09
CA ALA A 123 -10.49 -15.89 6.44
C ALA A 123 -10.00 -14.83 7.45
N LYS A 124 -10.86 -14.43 8.39
CA LYS A 124 -10.54 -13.43 9.43
C LYS A 124 -9.50 -13.95 10.43
N HIS A 125 -9.55 -15.22 10.78
CA HIS A 125 -8.69 -15.86 11.78
C HIS A 125 -7.57 -16.72 11.15
N ALA A 126 -7.41 -16.70 9.83
CA ALA A 126 -6.29 -17.35 9.18
C ALA A 126 -4.97 -16.78 9.73
N LYS A 127 -4.10 -17.68 10.24
CA LYS A 127 -2.75 -17.27 10.65
C LYS A 127 -2.03 -16.70 9.43
N PRO A 128 -1.47 -15.49 9.51
CA PRO A 128 -0.71 -14.93 8.41
C PRO A 128 0.46 -15.85 8.06
N ARG A 129 0.62 -16.20 6.79
CA ARG A 129 1.78 -17.00 6.35
C ARG A 129 3.07 -16.33 6.78
N SER A 130 4.03 -17.12 7.25
CA SER A 130 5.38 -16.64 7.48
C SER A 130 5.96 -16.11 6.17
N VAL A 131 6.61 -14.99 6.24
CA VAL A 131 7.24 -14.30 5.10
C VAL A 131 8.67 -14.03 5.49
N ALA A 132 9.63 -14.41 4.65
CA ALA A 132 11.03 -14.13 4.91
C ALA A 132 11.32 -12.60 4.85
N ARG A 133 12.37 -12.18 5.56
CA ARG A 133 12.89 -10.81 5.48
C ARG A 133 13.17 -10.43 4.02
N ASN A 134 12.81 -9.22 3.62
CA ASN A 134 12.97 -8.69 2.25
C ASN A 134 12.23 -9.49 1.15
N ALA A 135 11.31 -10.39 1.52
CA ALA A 135 10.50 -11.04 0.50
C ALA A 135 9.38 -10.11 0.01
N VAL A 136 8.65 -9.47 0.90
CA VAL A 136 7.56 -8.55 0.56
C VAL A 136 7.61 -7.33 1.48
N TRP A 137 7.65 -6.15 0.89
CA TRP A 137 7.42 -4.91 1.61
C TRP A 137 6.01 -4.41 1.35
N GLY A 138 5.29 -4.06 2.41
CA GLY A 138 4.02 -3.33 2.32
C GLY A 138 4.30 -1.84 2.26
N ILE A 139 3.59 -1.16 1.36
CA ILE A 139 3.59 0.30 1.30
C ILE A 139 2.16 0.80 1.39
N ASP A 140 1.99 1.93 2.05
CA ASP A 140 0.68 2.54 2.23
C ASP A 140 0.85 4.00 2.70
N MET A 141 -0.25 4.76 2.67
CA MET A 141 -0.27 6.16 3.11
C MET A 141 -1.39 6.41 4.11
N THR A 142 -1.16 7.40 4.97
CA THR A 142 -2.17 7.91 5.87
C THR A 142 -2.04 9.43 6.00
N GLY A 143 -2.98 10.08 6.66
CA GLY A 143 -2.94 11.53 6.89
C GLY A 143 -2.98 11.89 8.36
N LYS A 144 -2.39 13.02 8.71
CA LYS A 144 -2.51 13.73 9.99
C LYS A 144 -2.77 15.21 9.73
N THR A 145 -3.81 15.73 10.35
CA THR A 145 -4.08 17.18 10.34
C THR A 145 -3.29 17.85 11.47
N ASP A 146 -2.60 18.94 11.18
CA ASP A 146 -1.86 19.73 12.15
C ASP A 146 -2.78 20.71 12.91
N THR A 147 -2.21 21.44 13.87
CA THR A 147 -2.94 22.42 14.68
C THR A 147 -3.49 23.60 13.87
N ALA A 148 -2.90 23.87 12.70
CA ALA A 148 -3.36 24.89 11.75
C ALA A 148 -4.42 24.38 10.76
N GLY A 149 -4.89 23.11 10.93
CA GLY A 149 -5.89 22.49 10.05
C GLY A 149 -5.34 21.96 8.72
N ARG A 150 -4.01 21.96 8.50
CA ARG A 150 -3.39 21.47 7.26
C ARG A 150 -3.21 19.95 7.32
N LEU A 151 -3.60 19.27 6.25
CA LEU A 151 -3.44 17.82 6.13
C LEU A 151 -2.03 17.47 5.61
N HIS A 152 -1.28 16.73 6.40
CA HIS A 152 0.00 16.16 6.04
C HIS A 152 -0.16 14.69 5.70
N MET A 153 0.33 14.27 4.54
CA MET A 153 0.35 12.87 4.14
C MET A 153 1.59 12.18 4.72
N ILE A 154 1.42 10.96 5.19
CA ILE A 154 2.48 10.13 5.77
C ILE A 154 2.62 8.89 4.91
N PHE A 155 3.80 8.62 4.40
CA PHE A 155 4.14 7.43 3.65
C PHE A 155 4.90 6.44 4.51
N GLY A 156 4.46 5.19 4.52
CA GLY A 156 5.08 4.10 5.26
C GLY A 156 5.54 2.96 4.37
N VAL A 157 6.71 2.40 4.69
CA VAL A 157 7.25 1.18 4.10
C VAL A 157 7.58 0.21 5.22
N MET A 158 7.03 -0.99 5.16
CA MET A 158 7.21 -2.03 6.19
C MET A 158 7.60 -3.36 5.56
N ASP A 159 8.59 -4.04 6.13
CA ASP A 159 8.85 -5.45 5.81
C ASP A 159 7.77 -6.36 6.37
N HIS A 160 7.15 -7.17 5.52
CA HIS A 160 6.08 -8.07 5.94
C HIS A 160 6.57 -9.26 6.78
N GLY A 161 7.84 -9.64 6.65
CA GLY A 161 8.42 -10.73 7.42
C GLY A 161 8.60 -10.34 8.88
N THR A 162 9.36 -9.30 9.10
CA THR A 162 9.84 -8.86 10.42
C THR A 162 9.00 -7.76 11.05
N ARG A 163 8.03 -7.17 10.34
CA ARG A 163 7.26 -5.98 10.76
C ARG A 163 8.10 -4.72 10.94
N ARG A 164 9.38 -4.75 10.58
CA ARG A 164 10.23 -3.57 10.68
C ARG A 164 9.74 -2.47 9.75
N VAL A 165 9.58 -1.29 10.30
CA VAL A 165 9.25 -0.07 9.55
C VAL A 165 10.55 0.46 8.96
N LEU A 166 10.68 0.38 7.64
CA LEU A 166 11.89 0.72 6.90
C LEU A 166 11.94 2.20 6.54
N SER A 167 10.77 2.79 6.31
CA SER A 167 10.60 4.21 6.03
C SER A 167 9.27 4.68 6.60
N LEU A 168 9.25 5.86 7.23
CA LEU A 168 8.05 6.51 7.73
C LEU A 168 8.26 8.02 7.61
N ASN A 169 7.64 8.64 6.62
CA ASN A 169 7.96 10.01 6.25
C ASN A 169 6.71 10.85 6.05
N ALA A 170 6.71 12.06 6.61
CA ALA A 170 5.79 13.11 6.24
C ALA A 170 6.14 13.59 4.83
N LEU A 171 5.14 13.59 3.93
CA LEU A 171 5.35 13.93 2.53
C LEU A 171 5.13 15.43 2.31
N ALA A 172 6.07 16.07 1.63
CA ALA A 172 5.87 17.42 1.10
C ALA A 172 4.91 17.43 -0.09
N ASN A 173 4.87 16.34 -0.86
CA ASN A 173 4.03 16.18 -2.05
C ASN A 173 3.59 14.72 -2.24
N LYS A 174 2.30 14.52 -2.54
CA LYS A 174 1.72 13.22 -2.87
C LYS A 174 1.93 12.90 -4.36
N SER A 175 3.18 12.77 -4.82
CA SER A 175 3.50 12.35 -6.18
C SER A 175 4.24 11.03 -6.21
N SER A 176 4.07 10.27 -7.29
CA SER A 176 4.77 8.99 -7.47
C SER A 176 6.30 9.15 -7.42
N TRP A 177 6.85 10.29 -7.83
CA TRP A 177 8.28 10.56 -7.78
C TRP A 177 8.82 10.68 -6.35
N PHE A 178 8.09 11.41 -5.49
CA PHE A 178 8.46 11.53 -4.07
C PHE A 178 8.41 10.17 -3.37
N LEU A 179 7.36 9.39 -3.63
CA LEU A 179 7.23 8.04 -3.07
C LEU A 179 8.36 7.13 -3.55
N LEU A 180 8.72 7.19 -4.83
CA LEU A 180 9.86 6.45 -5.38
C LEU A 180 11.18 6.89 -4.74
N GLY A 181 11.39 8.17 -4.51
CA GLY A 181 12.57 8.68 -3.80
C GLY A 181 12.72 8.05 -2.42
N HIS A 182 11.66 8.08 -1.60
CA HIS A 182 11.66 7.44 -0.28
C HIS A 182 11.85 5.92 -0.36
N LEU A 183 11.24 5.27 -1.35
CA LEU A 183 11.39 3.84 -1.57
C LEU A 183 12.82 3.48 -1.97
N CYS A 184 13.46 4.23 -2.89
CA CYS A 184 14.85 4.03 -3.28
C CYS A 184 15.82 4.23 -2.11
N MET A 185 15.58 5.24 -1.26
CA MET A 185 16.35 5.42 -0.03
C MET A 185 16.20 4.23 0.94
N ALA A 186 14.99 3.70 1.08
CA ALA A 186 14.76 2.50 1.89
C ALA A 186 15.48 1.28 1.31
N ILE A 187 15.46 1.10 -0.02
CA ILE A 187 16.17 0.03 -0.72
C ILE A 187 17.69 0.14 -0.51
N GLY A 188 18.26 1.34 -0.64
CA GLY A 188 19.69 1.57 -0.42
C GLY A 188 20.15 1.24 1.00
N ARG A 189 19.28 1.47 2.02
CA ARG A 189 19.61 1.23 3.44
C ARG A 189 19.36 -0.22 3.90
N HIS A 190 18.36 -0.90 3.33
CA HIS A 190 17.84 -2.15 3.88
C HIS A 190 17.91 -3.33 2.91
N GLY A 191 18.41 -3.10 1.71
CA GLY A 191 18.42 -4.08 0.63
C GLY A 191 17.11 -4.06 -0.17
N LYS A 192 17.10 -4.80 -1.27
CA LYS A 192 15.99 -4.83 -2.22
C LYS A 192 14.98 -5.91 -1.87
N PRO A 193 13.67 -5.62 -1.80
CA PRO A 193 12.65 -6.66 -1.65
C PRO A 193 12.43 -7.43 -2.96
N ARG A 194 11.89 -8.64 -2.87
CA ARG A 194 11.42 -9.38 -4.04
C ARG A 194 10.14 -8.78 -4.63
N ALA A 195 9.26 -8.28 -3.76
CA ALA A 195 8.02 -7.66 -4.17
C ALA A 195 7.61 -6.52 -3.24
N ILE A 196 6.84 -5.58 -3.79
CA ILE A 196 6.15 -4.52 -3.04
C ILE A 196 4.66 -4.79 -3.13
N ARG A 197 3.97 -4.69 -2.01
CA ARG A 197 2.52 -4.77 -1.91
C ARG A 197 1.95 -3.39 -1.58
N SER A 198 0.98 -2.95 -2.38
CA SER A 198 0.26 -1.70 -2.19
C SER A 198 -1.23 -1.89 -2.38
N ASP A 199 -2.00 -0.92 -1.96
CA ASP A 199 -3.37 -0.74 -2.40
C ASP A 199 -3.45 -0.30 -3.87
N ASN A 200 -4.64 0.04 -4.33
CA ASN A 200 -4.90 0.48 -5.70
C ASN A 200 -4.94 2.01 -5.85
N GLU A 201 -4.34 2.77 -4.91
CA GLU A 201 -4.24 4.22 -5.08
C GLU A 201 -3.54 4.61 -6.39
N SER A 202 -3.98 5.73 -6.98
CA SER A 202 -3.51 6.19 -8.30
C SER A 202 -1.99 6.41 -8.36
N VAL A 203 -1.38 6.84 -7.26
CA VAL A 203 0.08 7.06 -7.17
C VAL A 203 0.88 5.77 -7.29
N PHE A 204 0.39 4.65 -6.71
CA PHE A 204 1.03 3.34 -6.81
C PHE A 204 0.72 2.61 -8.12
N THR A 205 -0.41 2.94 -8.76
CA THR A 205 -0.80 2.36 -10.05
C THR A 205 -0.33 3.18 -11.24
N SER A 206 0.34 4.31 -11.02
CA SER A 206 0.87 5.19 -12.06
C SER A 206 1.86 4.46 -12.98
N ARG A 207 1.97 4.92 -14.23
CA ARG A 207 2.94 4.38 -15.20
C ARG A 207 4.37 4.51 -14.70
N VAL A 208 4.69 5.66 -14.09
CA VAL A 208 6.01 5.96 -13.53
C VAL A 208 6.39 4.98 -12.43
N PHE A 209 5.50 4.78 -11.45
CA PHE A 209 5.74 3.88 -10.33
C PHE A 209 5.95 2.43 -10.81
N ARG A 210 5.09 1.96 -11.72
CA ARG A 210 5.21 0.61 -12.28
C ARG A 210 6.47 0.42 -13.14
N ALA A 211 6.85 1.43 -13.92
CA ALA A 211 8.08 1.40 -14.71
C ALA A 211 9.31 1.33 -13.82
N ALA A 212 9.37 2.15 -12.76
CA ALA A 212 10.46 2.13 -11.80
C ALA A 212 10.61 0.76 -11.12
N LEU A 213 9.51 0.14 -10.66
CA LEU A 213 9.56 -1.20 -10.06
C LEU A 213 10.06 -2.27 -11.06
N ARG A 214 9.66 -2.17 -12.34
CA ARG A 214 10.18 -3.07 -13.39
C ARG A 214 11.68 -2.90 -13.59
N CYS A 215 12.17 -1.66 -13.71
CA CYS A 215 13.60 -1.35 -13.83
C CYS A 215 14.41 -1.90 -12.65
N LEU A 216 13.86 -1.79 -11.45
CA LEU A 216 14.44 -2.35 -10.23
C LEU A 216 14.27 -3.88 -10.13
N ARG A 217 13.54 -4.53 -11.04
CA ARG A 217 13.19 -5.96 -10.99
C ARG A 217 12.50 -6.33 -9.67
N ILE A 218 11.55 -5.51 -9.23
CA ILE A 218 10.75 -5.72 -8.04
C ILE A 218 9.32 -6.05 -8.48
N GLY A 219 8.77 -7.17 -8.00
CA GLY A 219 7.39 -7.55 -8.26
C GLY A 219 6.40 -6.56 -7.61
N HIS A 220 5.36 -6.15 -8.34
CA HIS A 220 4.29 -5.33 -7.77
C HIS A 220 3.06 -6.17 -7.49
N GLN A 221 2.74 -6.38 -6.22
CA GLN A 221 1.56 -7.10 -5.74
C GLN A 221 0.50 -6.09 -5.32
N ARG A 222 -0.47 -5.84 -6.17
CA ARG A 222 -1.63 -5.03 -5.80
C ARG A 222 -2.64 -5.89 -5.06
N ILE A 223 -3.31 -5.31 -4.07
CA ILE A 223 -4.43 -5.98 -3.40
C ILE A 223 -5.61 -6.12 -4.36
N ASP A 224 -6.31 -7.25 -4.28
CA ASP A 224 -7.54 -7.43 -5.05
C ASP A 224 -8.62 -6.45 -4.56
N PRO A 225 -9.45 -5.91 -5.47
CA PRO A 225 -10.55 -5.06 -5.07
C PRO A 225 -11.45 -5.75 -4.04
N GLY A 226 -11.72 -5.06 -2.92
CA GLY A 226 -12.52 -5.60 -1.82
C GLY A 226 -11.78 -6.57 -0.89
N CYS A 227 -10.46 -6.72 -1.01
CA CYS A 227 -9.62 -7.60 -0.19
C CYS A 227 -8.59 -6.83 0.68
N PRO A 228 -9.03 -5.90 1.56
CA PRO A 228 -8.11 -5.08 2.36
C PRO A 228 -7.18 -5.93 3.25
N TRP A 229 -7.64 -7.07 3.74
CA TRP A 229 -6.81 -7.97 4.56
C TRP A 229 -5.50 -8.42 3.90
N MET A 230 -5.38 -8.32 2.57
CA MET A 230 -4.12 -8.62 1.87
C MET A 230 -3.00 -7.67 2.26
N ASN A 231 -3.31 -6.41 2.62
CA ASN A 231 -2.37 -5.42 3.14
C ASN A 231 -2.46 -5.20 4.66
N GLY A 232 -3.22 -6.05 5.36
CA GLY A 232 -3.58 -5.91 6.78
C GLY A 232 -2.41 -5.79 7.76
N ARG A 233 -1.16 -6.04 7.31
CA ARG A 233 0.04 -5.86 8.14
C ARG A 233 0.39 -4.38 8.28
N ILE A 234 0.47 -3.65 7.19
CA ILE A 234 0.75 -2.22 7.21
C ILE A 234 -0.47 -1.42 7.67
N GLU A 235 -1.69 -1.87 7.34
CA GLU A 235 -2.92 -1.26 7.86
C GLU A 235 -2.97 -1.30 9.40
N ARG A 236 -2.60 -2.45 10.00
CA ARG A 236 -2.51 -2.58 11.46
C ARG A 236 -1.43 -1.69 12.05
N PHE A 237 -0.31 -1.53 11.37
CA PHE A 237 0.73 -0.59 11.75
C PHE A 237 0.20 0.84 11.77
N PHE A 238 -0.44 1.29 10.69
CA PHE A 238 -1.04 2.62 10.63
C PHE A 238 -2.20 2.78 11.64
N GLY A 239 -2.93 1.72 11.93
CA GLY A 239 -3.91 1.74 13.03
C GLY A 239 -3.26 2.05 14.38
N THR A 240 -2.12 1.41 14.68
CA THR A 240 -1.34 1.67 15.90
C THR A 240 -0.76 3.09 15.90
N LEU A 241 -0.20 3.54 14.78
CA LEU A 241 0.31 4.91 14.63
C LEU A 241 -0.79 5.93 14.89
N LYS A 242 -1.95 5.79 14.26
CA LYS A 242 -3.08 6.71 14.40
C LYS A 242 -3.60 6.79 15.83
N GLN A 243 -3.69 5.66 16.55
CA GLN A 243 -4.13 5.64 17.94
C GLN A 243 -3.27 6.54 18.84
N SER A 244 -1.94 6.53 18.62
CA SER A 244 -1.01 7.37 19.40
C SER A 244 -0.93 8.79 18.83
N LEU A 245 -0.79 8.93 17.51
CA LEU A 245 -0.61 10.21 16.84
C LEU A 245 -1.83 11.14 16.95
N ASN A 246 -3.05 10.59 17.05
CA ASN A 246 -4.26 11.38 17.21
C ASN A 246 -4.34 12.07 18.59
N ARG A 247 -3.60 11.58 19.57
CA ARG A 247 -3.49 12.19 20.90
C ARG A 247 -2.41 13.27 20.97
N LEU A 248 -1.60 13.42 19.93
CA LEU A 248 -0.52 14.38 19.85
C LEU A 248 -0.94 15.59 19.01
N ALA A 249 -0.81 16.78 19.59
CA ALA A 249 -0.87 18.02 18.82
C ALA A 249 0.44 18.18 18.04
N VAL A 250 0.34 18.46 16.75
CA VAL A 250 1.50 18.57 15.86
C VAL A 250 1.42 19.91 15.15
N ASP A 251 2.52 20.68 15.16
CA ASP A 251 2.63 21.94 14.44
C ASP A 251 3.59 21.77 13.24
N GLY A 252 2.98 21.65 12.05
CA GLY A 252 3.67 21.55 10.78
C GLY A 252 4.40 20.22 10.51
N SER A 253 5.00 20.14 9.34
CA SER A 253 5.60 18.90 8.83
C SER A 253 6.88 18.49 9.54
N SER A 254 7.69 19.44 10.03
CA SER A 254 8.96 19.14 10.71
C SER A 254 8.72 18.47 12.06
N GLN A 255 7.78 19.01 12.86
CA GLN A 255 7.40 18.39 14.13
C GLN A 255 6.72 17.04 13.92
N LEU A 256 5.89 16.93 12.86
CA LEU A 256 5.31 15.66 12.47
C LEU A 256 6.42 14.63 12.18
N GLN A 257 7.44 14.98 11.37
CA GLN A 257 8.52 14.06 11.04
C GLN A 257 9.30 13.63 12.28
N ALA A 258 9.64 14.55 13.18
CA ALA A 258 10.30 14.22 14.45
C ALA A 258 9.45 13.24 15.27
N SER A 259 8.14 13.46 15.35
CA SER A 259 7.23 12.55 16.04
C SER A 259 7.18 11.16 15.37
N LEU A 260 7.16 11.09 14.04
CA LEU A 260 7.18 9.83 13.28
C LEU A 260 8.47 9.05 13.53
N ASP A 261 9.62 9.72 13.65
CA ASP A 261 10.89 9.08 13.92
C ASP A 261 10.94 8.47 15.33
N VAL A 262 10.44 9.18 16.35
CA VAL A 262 10.27 8.67 17.71
C VAL A 262 9.34 7.44 17.73
N PHE A 263 8.18 7.53 17.05
CA PHE A 263 7.24 6.41 16.97
C PHE A 263 7.86 5.20 16.27
N ARG A 264 8.57 5.41 15.15
CA ARG A 264 9.24 4.33 14.40
C ARG A 264 10.28 3.61 15.25
N ASP A 265 11.08 4.36 16.01
CA ASP A 265 12.07 3.79 16.92
C ASP A 265 11.41 2.96 18.01
N TRP A 266 10.41 3.52 18.71
CA TRP A 266 9.65 2.78 19.71
C TRP A 266 9.00 1.52 19.14
N TYR A 267 8.32 1.63 17.99
CA TYR A 267 7.64 0.50 17.36
C TYR A 267 8.59 -0.63 16.98
N CYS A 268 9.79 -0.27 16.48
CA CYS A 268 10.77 -1.23 15.99
C CYS A 268 11.66 -1.81 17.07
N CYS A 269 12.00 -1.04 18.10
CA CYS A 269 13.06 -1.38 19.06
C CYS A 269 12.57 -1.63 20.49
N VAL A 270 11.37 -1.16 20.82
CA VAL A 270 10.86 -1.21 22.22
C VAL A 270 9.62 -2.09 22.32
N ARG A 271 8.71 -2.03 21.34
CA ARG A 271 7.42 -2.72 21.42
C ARG A 271 7.53 -4.20 21.02
N PRO A 272 7.23 -5.17 21.91
CA PRO A 272 7.12 -6.58 21.55
C PRO A 272 5.89 -6.84 20.68
N HIS A 273 5.97 -7.79 19.76
CA HIS A 273 4.89 -8.14 18.86
C HIS A 273 4.45 -9.59 19.02
N ALA A 274 3.17 -9.81 19.31
CA ALA A 274 2.60 -11.16 19.46
C ALA A 274 2.80 -12.03 18.19
N ASN A 275 2.72 -11.43 16.98
CA ASN A 275 2.94 -12.14 15.72
C ASN A 275 4.43 -12.44 15.41
N LEU A 276 5.33 -11.97 16.24
CA LEU A 276 6.76 -12.26 16.22
C LEU A 276 7.17 -13.03 17.51
N GLU A 277 6.20 -13.70 18.13
CA GLU A 277 6.41 -14.51 19.34
C GLU A 277 7.05 -13.72 20.47
N GLY A 278 6.75 -12.43 20.59
CA GLY A 278 7.28 -11.53 21.61
C GLY A 278 8.55 -10.78 21.22
N ALA A 279 9.14 -11.07 20.07
CA ALA A 279 10.26 -10.27 19.57
C ALA A 279 9.82 -8.88 19.11
N THR A 280 10.73 -7.93 19.20
CA THR A 280 10.59 -6.63 18.51
C THR A 280 10.86 -6.79 17.02
N PRO A 281 10.33 -5.89 16.17
CA PRO A 281 10.65 -5.91 14.74
C PRO A 281 12.15 -5.82 14.43
N MET A 282 12.94 -5.16 15.27
CA MET A 282 14.39 -5.06 15.10
C MET A 282 15.09 -6.38 15.44
N GLU A 283 14.69 -7.05 16.53
CA GLU A 283 15.19 -8.38 16.88
C GLU A 283 14.87 -9.37 15.76
N ALA A 284 13.62 -9.40 15.29
CA ALA A 284 13.21 -10.25 14.16
C ALA A 284 13.98 -9.95 12.86
N TRP A 285 14.27 -8.67 12.60
CA TRP A 285 15.08 -8.26 11.44
C TRP A 285 16.51 -8.76 11.52
N ASN A 286 17.09 -8.75 12.69
CA ASN A 286 18.47 -9.19 12.94
C ASN A 286 18.58 -10.70 13.18
N GLY A 287 17.45 -11.43 13.20
CA GLY A 287 17.43 -12.87 13.47
C GLY A 287 17.72 -13.22 14.95
N ILE A 288 17.48 -12.26 15.84
CA ILE A 288 17.69 -12.44 17.28
C ILE A 288 16.46 -13.11 17.89
N ASP A 289 16.68 -14.26 18.55
CA ASP A 289 15.66 -14.89 19.39
C ASP A 289 15.73 -14.27 20.80
N PRO A 290 14.70 -13.51 21.24
CA PRO A 290 14.75 -12.80 22.51
C PRO A 290 14.74 -13.73 23.73
N PHE A 291 14.45 -15.01 23.56
CA PHE A 291 14.38 -15.98 24.67
C PHE A 291 15.65 -16.84 24.80
N ARG A 292 16.56 -16.77 23.83
CA ARG A 292 17.83 -17.51 23.86
C ARG A 292 19.02 -16.69 24.27
N LEU A 293 18.97 -15.37 24.06
CA LEU A 293 20.09 -14.47 24.34
C LEU A 293 19.84 -13.71 25.65
N ARG A 294 20.90 -13.51 26.44
CA ARG A 294 20.83 -12.79 27.71
C ARG A 294 20.69 -11.27 27.47
N PRO A 295 19.90 -10.57 28.28
CA PRO A 295 19.88 -9.11 28.26
C PRO A 295 21.22 -8.57 28.81
N VAL A 296 21.86 -7.70 28.03
CA VAL A 296 23.10 -7.00 28.44
C VAL A 296 22.77 -5.62 28.99
N SER A 297 21.80 -4.94 28.37
CA SER A 297 21.30 -3.67 28.92
C SER A 297 19.79 -3.58 28.80
N VAL A 298 19.16 -2.98 29.79
CA VAL A 298 17.72 -2.73 29.84
C VAL A 298 17.52 -1.26 30.16
N GLU A 299 16.87 -0.55 29.26
CA GLU A 299 16.59 0.89 29.36
C GLU A 299 15.08 1.11 29.33
N TRP A 300 14.55 1.88 30.28
CA TRP A 300 13.17 2.35 30.21
C TRP A 300 13.06 3.47 29.18
N VAL A 301 12.19 3.33 28.22
CA VAL A 301 11.88 4.34 27.20
C VAL A 301 10.51 4.90 27.51
N ASP A 302 10.43 6.23 27.63
CA ASP A 302 9.20 6.97 27.77
C ASP A 302 9.19 8.15 26.78
N ALA A 303 8.18 8.19 25.93
CA ALA A 303 8.01 9.25 24.97
C ALA A 303 6.52 9.60 24.81
N TRP A 304 6.25 10.83 24.34
CA TRP A 304 4.93 11.39 24.18
C TRP A 304 4.09 11.31 25.45
N ASP A 305 4.65 11.76 26.58
CA ASP A 305 4.01 11.80 27.90
C ASP A 305 3.38 10.46 28.29
N GLY A 306 4.14 9.37 28.18
CA GLY A 306 3.72 8.02 28.53
C GLY A 306 2.90 7.29 27.45
N LEU A 307 2.62 7.91 26.31
CA LEU A 307 1.91 7.23 25.22
C LEU A 307 2.74 6.14 24.52
N LEU A 308 4.06 6.31 24.52
CA LEU A 308 5.03 5.37 23.95
C LEU A 308 6.02 4.96 25.01
N CYS A 309 5.69 3.94 25.79
CA CYS A 309 6.58 3.47 26.85
C CYS A 309 6.92 1.98 26.67
N GLY A 310 8.00 1.54 27.33
CA GLY A 310 8.44 0.15 27.34
C GLY A 310 9.93 0.02 27.61
N TYR A 311 10.41 -1.22 27.54
CA TYR A 311 11.83 -1.52 27.75
C TYR A 311 12.55 -1.73 26.42
N ARG A 312 13.64 -0.99 26.22
CA ARG A 312 14.62 -1.30 25.19
C ARG A 312 15.63 -2.28 25.77
N ILE A 313 15.72 -3.44 25.18
CA ILE A 313 16.59 -4.52 25.66
C ILE A 313 17.64 -4.80 24.60
N ARG A 314 18.91 -4.66 24.96
CA ARG A 314 20.04 -5.13 24.13
C ARG A 314 20.44 -6.52 24.61
N ARG A 315 20.79 -7.39 23.68
CA ARG A 315 21.11 -8.80 23.92
C ARG A 315 22.41 -9.19 23.21
N GLU A 316 23.14 -10.09 23.84
CA GLU A 316 24.34 -10.74 23.30
C GLU A 316 24.24 -12.25 23.47
#